data_f77657858d89d8f5b0c5de1df85fefbb
#
_entry.id   f77657858d89d8f5b0c5de1df85fefbb
#
_cell.length_a   1.000
_cell.length_b   1.000
_cell.length_c   1.000
_cell.angle_alpha   90.00
_cell.angle_beta   90.00
_cell.angle_gamma   90.00
#
_symmetry.space_group_name_H-M   'P 1'
#
loop_
_entity.id
_entity.type
_entity.pdbx_description
1 polymer ?
#
loop_
_entity_poly.entity_id
_entity_poly.type
_entity_poly.pdbx_seq_one_letter_code
_entity_poly.pdbx_strand_id
1 'polypeptide(L)'
;MSVLPIPSFLDDVKEKGIRKATLELIDESVERFTAGLNIQDIREVLRGEAPSRRPNPRLTPHADAFWMHMRPSYYHQAVTGIYPTFRLGWLSTYFFVVEIITGLFLMIFYTPSPEAAYQNMLNILSNVPLGQFVRDLHRLGAEGMVLAVALHTIRTFATGSFKKPRQFTWFSGMVLLLCTLFLSFSGYLLPWDQLSFWAVTIGTSMAEAAPPEVVGTNVNLLLRGAPDIGAGGLLRFYLLHVFLLPMLVAIFLGVHYYKVVLHGASLPPQLEEVGQDTAKRVPMDKRVYFTPDILTNELTWLGLTSFIMVVAVIWFFHAPLEHHANPQVTPLHTTAPWYFLWLQGMLKLGDKVFWGLVVPTVLLVTFMIWPYLDVSPSRRYAHRRFGLSLMLLFITAMLFLTYMGTPRFGVDTAGDQEVAQALAPVEGVGPLRELPFDAWVNGTYCTDDLTKDHALPIVDWGAQQPPVPLYPDTSQPVTCQAVPEGRLRDLMQTYKDLMVRWGARLPGAVGILHVQDDQKTQNSAQDLKRIDIKIIWYLAALDANNQLQYETGPDGKQQVKLQTVERQIDANGNKAVAPVIQTSGKIVFVNRLSEYHGGGE
;
A
#
# COMPACT_ATOMS: atom_id res chain seq x y z
N MET A 1 37.98 -11.43 18.90
CA MET A 1 37.81 -12.60 18.01
C MET A 1 37.43 -12.07 16.63
N SER A 2 38.25 -12.33 15.61
CA SER A 2 38.00 -11.94 14.23
C SER A 2 36.80 -12.75 13.71
N VAL A 3 35.88 -12.10 13.02
CA VAL A 3 34.66 -12.72 12.47
C VAL A 3 34.96 -13.64 11.27
N LEU A 4 36.21 -13.59 10.78
CA LEU A 4 36.66 -14.45 9.69
C LEU A 4 37.82 -15.34 10.21
N PRO A 5 37.72 -16.68 10.07
CA PRO A 5 38.74 -17.64 10.55
C PRO A 5 40.03 -17.66 9.70
N ILE A 6 40.14 -16.78 8.70
CA ILE A 6 41.22 -16.80 7.72
C ILE A 6 42.63 -16.59 8.36
N PRO A 7 42.83 -15.65 9.31
CA PRO A 7 44.18 -15.50 9.94
C PRO A 7 44.61 -16.73 10.73
N SER A 8 43.70 -17.32 11.52
CA SER A 8 44.00 -18.53 12.30
C SER A 8 44.23 -19.76 11.40
N PHE A 9 43.46 -19.87 10.30
CA PHE A 9 43.66 -20.95 9.33
C PHE A 9 45.03 -20.94 8.67
N LEU A 10 45.56 -19.77 8.31
CA LEU A 10 46.90 -19.65 7.73
C LEU A 10 48.00 -20.04 8.72
N ASP A 11 47.82 -19.78 10.00
CA ASP A 11 48.75 -20.19 11.05
C ASP A 11 48.65 -21.72 11.27
N ASP A 12 47.45 -22.29 11.28
CA ASP A 12 47.24 -23.74 11.34
C ASP A 12 47.82 -24.47 10.12
N VAL A 13 47.73 -23.90 8.93
CA VAL A 13 48.36 -24.44 7.72
C VAL A 13 49.87 -24.48 7.83
N LYS A 14 50.49 -23.47 8.40
CA LYS A 14 51.94 -23.42 8.62
C LYS A 14 52.40 -24.45 9.65
N GLU A 15 51.59 -24.67 10.70
CA GLU A 15 51.96 -25.55 11.81
C GLU A 15 51.65 -27.03 11.52
N LYS A 16 50.47 -27.33 10.95
CA LYS A 16 49.90 -28.69 10.82
C LYS A 16 49.86 -29.21 9.39
N GLY A 17 50.18 -28.36 8.41
CA GLY A 17 50.02 -28.65 6.98
C GLY A 17 48.60 -28.47 6.47
N ILE A 18 48.48 -28.15 5.17
CA ILE A 18 47.21 -27.75 4.54
C ILE A 18 46.10 -28.78 4.67
N ARG A 19 46.42 -30.08 4.49
CA ARG A 19 45.44 -31.16 4.57
C ARG A 19 44.80 -31.29 5.96
N LYS A 20 45.62 -31.21 7.01
CA LYS A 20 45.14 -31.38 8.38
C LYS A 20 44.37 -30.15 8.84
N ALA A 21 44.88 -28.96 8.55
CA ALA A 21 44.20 -27.69 8.85
C ALA A 21 42.84 -27.57 8.16
N THR A 22 42.75 -28.01 6.89
CA THR A 22 41.47 -28.01 6.16
C THR A 22 40.46 -29.00 6.76
N LEU A 23 40.87 -30.19 7.13
CA LEU A 23 39.99 -31.19 7.76
C LEU A 23 39.52 -30.71 9.14
N GLU A 24 40.38 -30.13 9.93
CA GLU A 24 40.02 -29.55 11.24
C GLU A 24 39.06 -28.37 11.08
N LEU A 25 39.28 -27.49 10.09
CA LEU A 25 38.35 -26.37 9.79
C LEU A 25 36.96 -26.87 9.37
N ILE A 26 36.91 -27.93 8.54
CA ILE A 26 35.63 -28.53 8.13
C ILE A 26 34.92 -29.15 9.34
N ASP A 27 35.66 -29.88 10.16
CA ASP A 27 35.09 -30.53 11.35
C ASP A 27 34.61 -29.50 12.38
N GLU A 28 35.37 -28.46 12.63
CA GLU A 28 34.96 -27.32 13.47
C GLU A 28 33.73 -26.60 12.90
N SER A 29 33.68 -26.42 11.58
CA SER A 29 32.52 -25.80 10.91
C SER A 29 31.27 -26.65 11.06
N VAL A 30 31.40 -27.97 10.90
CA VAL A 30 30.31 -28.92 11.11
C VAL A 30 29.86 -28.91 12.57
N GLU A 31 30.80 -28.94 13.52
CA GLU A 31 30.49 -28.91 14.95
C GLU A 31 29.75 -27.62 15.36
N ARG A 32 30.15 -26.48 14.80
CA ARG A 32 29.45 -25.19 15.00
C ARG A 32 28.07 -25.16 14.39
N PHE A 33 27.95 -25.74 13.19
CA PHE A 33 26.65 -25.77 12.49
C PHE A 33 25.65 -26.72 13.15
N THR A 34 26.11 -27.88 13.62
CA THR A 34 25.28 -28.94 14.21
C THR A 34 25.06 -28.81 15.72
N ALA A 35 25.53 -27.73 16.33
CA ALA A 35 25.42 -27.54 17.77
C ALA A 35 26.25 -28.54 18.61
N GLY A 36 27.44 -28.92 18.13
CA GLY A 36 28.40 -29.72 18.87
C GLY A 36 28.57 -31.17 18.37
N LEU A 37 28.00 -31.52 17.21
CA LEU A 37 28.30 -32.79 16.56
C LEU A 37 29.39 -32.62 15.51
N ASN A 38 30.51 -33.35 15.66
CA ASN A 38 31.53 -33.42 14.63
C ASN A 38 31.17 -34.44 13.53
N ILE A 39 31.99 -34.52 12.48
CA ILE A 39 31.75 -35.45 11.35
C ILE A 39 31.77 -36.90 11.85
N GLN A 40 32.55 -37.24 12.83
CA GLN A 40 32.61 -38.61 13.39
C GLN A 40 31.30 -38.90 14.16
N ASP A 41 30.81 -37.97 14.98
CA ASP A 41 29.55 -38.15 15.69
C ASP A 41 28.39 -38.35 14.73
N ILE A 42 28.37 -37.60 13.62
CA ILE A 42 27.35 -37.76 12.55
C ILE A 42 27.42 -39.15 11.90
N ARG A 43 28.65 -39.65 11.61
CA ARG A 43 28.82 -40.98 11.04
C ARG A 43 28.38 -42.08 12.00
N GLU A 44 28.65 -41.93 13.29
CA GLU A 44 28.25 -42.88 14.35
C GLU A 44 26.72 -42.91 14.45
N VAL A 45 26.05 -41.75 14.46
CA VAL A 45 24.60 -41.65 14.47
C VAL A 45 23.98 -42.31 13.21
N LEU A 46 24.55 -42.06 12.03
CA LEU A 46 24.07 -42.66 10.77
C LEU A 46 24.25 -44.18 10.71
N ARG A 47 25.22 -44.72 11.47
CA ARG A 47 25.42 -46.18 11.61
C ARG A 47 24.60 -46.81 12.72
N GLY A 48 23.83 -46.02 13.47
CA GLY A 48 23.08 -46.50 14.63
C GLY A 48 23.93 -46.73 15.86
N GLU A 49 25.19 -46.23 15.87
CA GLU A 49 26.09 -46.30 17.01
C GLU A 49 25.82 -45.15 18.00
N ALA A 50 26.10 -45.36 19.27
CA ALA A 50 25.97 -44.29 20.23
C ALA A 50 27.03 -43.19 19.95
N PRO A 51 26.65 -41.89 19.92
CA PRO A 51 27.60 -40.84 19.70
C PRO A 51 28.68 -40.86 20.79
N SER A 52 29.89 -40.41 20.40
CA SER A 52 31.10 -40.48 21.25
C SER A 52 30.84 -39.91 22.65
N ARG A 53 31.65 -40.33 23.65
CA ARG A 53 31.57 -39.95 25.09
C ARG A 53 31.82 -38.44 25.37
N ARG A 54 31.69 -37.58 24.36
CA ARG A 54 31.72 -36.14 24.57
C ARG A 54 30.50 -35.72 25.42
N PRO A 55 30.60 -34.60 26.15
CA PRO A 55 29.45 -34.03 26.84
C PRO A 55 28.28 -33.96 25.87
N ASN A 56 27.09 -34.35 26.33
CA ASN A 56 25.86 -34.30 25.52
C ASN A 56 25.80 -32.95 24.78
N PRO A 57 25.69 -32.94 23.45
CA PRO A 57 25.56 -31.69 22.65
C PRO A 57 24.55 -30.71 23.20
N ARG A 58 23.48 -31.19 23.85
CA ARG A 58 22.48 -30.39 24.55
C ARG A 58 23.04 -29.57 25.72
N LEU A 59 24.17 -30.00 26.28
CA LEU A 59 24.86 -29.31 27.39
C LEU A 59 26.04 -28.45 26.91
N THR A 60 26.39 -28.52 25.62
CA THR A 60 27.40 -27.65 25.02
C THR A 60 26.93 -26.20 25.16
N PRO A 61 27.77 -25.29 25.65
CA PRO A 61 27.40 -23.89 25.74
C PRO A 61 26.89 -23.39 24.39
N HIS A 62 25.75 -22.71 24.35
CA HIS A 62 25.17 -22.14 23.14
C HIS A 62 26.15 -21.27 22.34
N ALA A 63 27.25 -20.83 22.99
CA ALA A 63 28.29 -20.01 22.38
C ALA A 63 29.05 -20.72 21.23
N ASP A 64 29.08 -22.03 21.19
CA ASP A 64 29.90 -22.78 20.23
C ASP A 64 29.15 -23.26 18.99
N ALA A 65 27.81 -23.21 18.99
CA ALA A 65 26.99 -23.63 17.88
C ALA A 65 26.57 -22.47 16.98
N PHE A 66 26.71 -22.58 15.66
CA PHE A 66 26.36 -21.54 14.70
C PHE A 66 24.95 -20.99 14.93
N TRP A 67 23.94 -21.85 15.02
CA TRP A 67 22.55 -21.43 15.27
C TRP A 67 22.35 -20.76 16.61
N MET A 68 23.13 -21.12 17.61
CA MET A 68 23.05 -20.56 18.96
C MET A 68 23.88 -19.28 19.12
N HIS A 69 24.88 -19.06 18.26
CA HIS A 69 25.57 -17.77 18.16
C HIS A 69 24.65 -16.65 17.64
N MET A 70 23.65 -16.99 16.89
CA MET A 70 22.66 -16.03 16.40
C MET A 70 21.64 -15.62 17.47
N ARG A 71 21.64 -16.30 18.64
CA ARG A 71 20.75 -15.97 19.76
C ARG A 71 21.50 -15.99 21.08
N PRO A 72 21.22 -15.04 21.99
CA PRO A 72 21.78 -15.09 23.34
C PRO A 72 21.30 -16.34 24.09
N SER A 73 22.18 -16.96 24.88
CA SER A 73 21.80 -18.10 25.73
C SER A 73 20.87 -17.70 26.88
N TYR A 74 20.88 -16.44 27.25
CA TYR A 74 19.99 -15.86 28.28
C TYR A 74 19.70 -14.39 27.99
N TYR A 75 18.61 -13.92 28.57
CA TYR A 75 18.16 -12.54 28.54
C TYR A 75 18.00 -12.01 29.95
N HIS A 76 18.01 -10.69 30.11
CA HIS A 76 17.62 -10.09 31.37
C HIS A 76 16.10 -10.17 31.56
N GLN A 77 15.60 -10.63 32.70
CA GLN A 77 14.17 -10.81 32.97
C GLN A 77 13.31 -9.55 32.70
N ALA A 78 13.86 -8.35 32.89
CA ALA A 78 13.14 -7.09 32.66
C ALA A 78 12.88 -6.78 31.17
N VAL A 79 13.42 -7.57 30.22
CA VAL A 79 13.18 -7.39 28.77
C VAL A 79 12.45 -8.57 28.13
N THR A 80 12.11 -9.60 28.90
CA THR A 80 11.44 -10.81 28.40
C THR A 80 9.91 -10.71 28.42
N GLY A 81 9.36 -9.75 29.16
CA GLY A 81 7.93 -9.45 29.18
C GLY A 81 7.46 -8.64 27.96
N ILE A 82 6.19 -8.25 27.95
CA ILE A 82 5.62 -7.35 26.93
C ILE A 82 6.34 -6.00 26.99
N TYR A 83 6.34 -5.34 28.15
CA TYR A 83 7.11 -4.13 28.37
C TYR A 83 8.60 -4.48 28.67
N PRO A 84 9.61 -3.75 28.19
CA PRO A 84 9.53 -2.48 27.46
C PRO A 84 9.55 -2.62 25.94
N THR A 85 9.69 -3.83 25.39
CA THR A 85 9.92 -4.04 23.95
C THR A 85 8.62 -4.13 23.14
N PHE A 86 7.52 -4.48 23.79
CA PHE A 86 6.23 -4.82 23.16
C PHE A 86 6.38 -5.85 22.04
N ARG A 87 7.51 -6.58 22.03
CA ARG A 87 7.91 -7.55 21.01
C ARG A 87 7.86 -7.02 19.56
N LEU A 88 7.87 -5.70 19.38
CA LEU A 88 7.69 -5.06 18.06
C LEU A 88 8.80 -5.46 17.07
N GLY A 89 10.05 -5.59 17.51
CA GLY A 89 11.13 -6.06 16.64
C GLY A 89 10.96 -7.52 16.21
N TRP A 90 10.47 -8.38 17.11
CA TRP A 90 10.10 -9.76 16.78
C TRP A 90 8.93 -9.79 15.79
N LEU A 91 7.90 -9.00 16.03
CA LEU A 91 6.72 -8.89 15.18
C LEU A 91 7.08 -8.40 13.77
N SER A 92 7.97 -7.41 13.66
CA SER A 92 8.48 -6.94 12.36
C SER A 92 9.19 -8.06 11.58
N THR A 93 9.98 -8.90 12.28
CA THR A 93 10.66 -10.06 11.67
C THR A 93 9.64 -11.14 11.27
N TYR A 94 8.62 -11.38 12.10
CA TYR A 94 7.53 -12.29 11.79
C TYR A 94 6.82 -11.89 10.50
N PHE A 95 6.40 -10.63 10.36
CA PHE A 95 5.76 -10.15 9.15
C PHE A 95 6.69 -10.27 7.93
N PHE A 96 7.97 -9.94 8.07
CA PHE A 96 8.93 -10.12 6.97
C PHE A 96 8.98 -11.57 6.46
N VAL A 97 8.96 -12.56 7.38
CA VAL A 97 8.92 -13.98 7.00
C VAL A 97 7.60 -14.34 6.31
N VAL A 98 6.47 -13.84 6.81
CA VAL A 98 5.15 -14.03 6.17
C VAL A 98 5.17 -13.45 4.76
N GLU A 99 5.69 -12.24 4.57
CA GLU A 99 5.80 -11.58 3.26
C GLU A 99 6.64 -12.40 2.26
N ILE A 100 7.78 -12.94 2.71
CA ILE A 100 8.60 -13.82 1.85
C ILE A 100 7.83 -15.07 1.43
N ILE A 101 7.20 -15.79 2.37
CA ILE A 101 6.50 -17.05 2.09
C ILE A 101 5.33 -16.79 1.13
N THR A 102 4.49 -15.80 1.44
CA THR A 102 3.32 -15.46 0.63
C THR A 102 3.71 -14.87 -0.72
N GLY A 103 4.76 -14.03 -0.76
CA GLY A 103 5.30 -13.45 -1.99
C GLY A 103 5.85 -14.51 -2.95
N LEU A 104 6.59 -15.51 -2.47
CA LEU A 104 7.09 -16.63 -3.27
C LEU A 104 5.93 -17.43 -3.89
N PHE A 105 4.84 -17.64 -3.15
CA PHE A 105 3.64 -18.27 -3.70
C PHE A 105 3.02 -17.43 -4.82
N LEU A 106 2.84 -16.13 -4.60
CA LEU A 106 2.23 -15.23 -5.60
C LEU A 106 3.07 -15.11 -6.87
N MET A 107 4.40 -15.13 -6.75
CA MET A 107 5.33 -15.09 -7.90
C MET A 107 5.09 -16.23 -8.90
N ILE A 108 4.64 -17.40 -8.46
CA ILE A 108 4.41 -18.56 -9.33
C ILE A 108 3.35 -18.24 -10.40
N PHE A 109 2.37 -17.42 -10.07
CA PHE A 109 1.20 -17.11 -10.89
C PHE A 109 1.23 -15.73 -11.52
N TYR A 110 2.32 -14.98 -11.36
CA TYR A 110 2.41 -13.58 -11.76
C TYR A 110 3.42 -13.35 -12.88
N THR A 111 3.00 -12.59 -13.89
CA THR A 111 3.86 -12.13 -15.00
C THR A 111 3.91 -10.60 -15.01
N PRO A 112 5.10 -9.98 -14.91
CA PRO A 112 5.24 -8.52 -14.82
C PRO A 112 5.14 -7.85 -16.20
N SER A 113 3.95 -7.89 -16.80
CA SER A 113 3.63 -7.14 -18.02
C SER A 113 2.27 -6.46 -17.89
N PRO A 114 2.07 -5.27 -18.47
CA PRO A 114 0.79 -4.57 -18.45
C PRO A 114 -0.38 -5.40 -18.96
N GLU A 115 -0.14 -6.27 -19.96
CA GLU A 115 -1.14 -7.12 -20.58
C GLU A 115 -1.56 -8.28 -19.69
N ALA A 116 -0.64 -8.81 -18.89
CA ALA A 116 -0.86 -10.03 -18.11
C ALA A 116 -1.09 -9.77 -16.61
N ALA A 117 -0.47 -8.76 -16.02
CA ALA A 117 -0.42 -8.54 -14.57
C ALA A 117 -1.82 -8.49 -13.94
N TYR A 118 -2.72 -7.67 -14.47
CA TYR A 118 -4.08 -7.56 -13.95
C TYR A 118 -4.88 -8.87 -14.12
N GLN A 119 -4.75 -9.53 -15.28
CA GLN A 119 -5.41 -10.82 -15.51
C GLN A 119 -4.86 -11.92 -14.60
N ASN A 120 -3.55 -11.90 -14.32
CA ASN A 120 -2.96 -12.80 -13.33
C ASN A 120 -3.53 -12.55 -11.92
N MET A 121 -3.78 -11.28 -11.53
CA MET A 121 -4.46 -10.99 -10.26
C MET A 121 -5.86 -11.58 -10.21
N LEU A 122 -6.65 -11.40 -11.27
CA LEU A 122 -7.99 -12.01 -11.36
C LEU A 122 -7.91 -13.55 -11.30
N ASN A 123 -6.95 -14.15 -12.00
CA ASN A 123 -6.71 -15.60 -11.94
C ASN A 123 -6.33 -16.07 -10.53
N ILE A 124 -5.45 -15.36 -9.84
CA ILE A 124 -5.07 -15.67 -8.44
C ILE A 124 -6.30 -15.63 -7.53
N LEU A 125 -7.18 -14.63 -7.72
CA LEU A 125 -8.37 -14.47 -6.88
C LEU A 125 -9.45 -15.53 -7.12
N SER A 126 -9.60 -16.00 -8.36
CA SER A 126 -10.75 -16.84 -8.74
C SER A 126 -10.42 -18.30 -9.03
N ASN A 127 -9.21 -18.61 -9.53
CA ASN A 127 -8.90 -19.95 -10.04
C ASN A 127 -7.79 -20.67 -9.27
N VAL A 128 -6.88 -19.93 -8.62
CA VAL A 128 -5.78 -20.54 -7.87
C VAL A 128 -6.27 -20.98 -6.49
N PRO A 129 -6.13 -22.26 -6.12
CA PRO A 129 -6.48 -22.73 -4.78
C PRO A 129 -5.74 -21.93 -3.71
N LEU A 130 -6.47 -21.38 -2.73
CA LEU A 130 -5.96 -20.47 -1.69
C LEU A 130 -5.36 -19.16 -2.22
N GLY A 131 -5.50 -18.84 -3.50
CA GLY A 131 -4.88 -17.66 -4.11
C GLY A 131 -5.37 -16.35 -3.47
N GLN A 132 -6.67 -16.19 -3.28
CA GLN A 132 -7.25 -15.05 -2.57
C GLN A 132 -6.71 -14.97 -1.13
N PHE A 133 -6.76 -16.07 -0.38
CA PHE A 133 -6.26 -16.13 0.99
C PHE A 133 -4.80 -15.70 1.10
N VAL A 134 -3.93 -16.21 0.23
CA VAL A 134 -2.49 -15.87 0.25
C VAL A 134 -2.26 -14.41 -0.15
N ARG A 135 -3.00 -13.89 -1.15
CA ARG A 135 -2.92 -12.48 -1.54
C ARG A 135 -3.39 -11.55 -0.42
N ASP A 136 -4.50 -11.89 0.22
CA ASP A 136 -5.03 -11.12 1.35
C ASP A 136 -4.08 -11.15 2.54
N LEU A 137 -3.46 -12.31 2.82
CA LEU A 137 -2.46 -12.47 3.87
C LEU A 137 -1.19 -11.66 3.58
N HIS A 138 -0.72 -11.64 2.32
CA HIS A 138 0.41 -10.83 1.88
C HIS A 138 0.11 -9.34 2.08
N ARG A 139 -1.05 -8.87 1.64
CA ARG A 139 -1.42 -7.45 1.80
C ARG A 139 -1.59 -7.04 3.26
N LEU A 140 -2.27 -7.85 4.07
CA LEU A 140 -2.46 -7.57 5.50
C LEU A 140 -1.13 -7.65 6.26
N GLY A 141 -0.28 -8.62 5.90
CA GLY A 141 1.06 -8.77 6.46
C GLY A 141 1.95 -7.55 6.19
N ALA A 142 1.91 -7.01 4.96
CA ALA A 142 2.63 -5.79 4.59
C ALA A 142 2.16 -4.59 5.42
N GLU A 143 0.85 -4.40 5.60
CA GLU A 143 0.30 -3.34 6.45
C GLU A 143 0.70 -3.53 7.92
N GLY A 144 0.65 -4.78 8.41
CA GLY A 144 1.11 -5.15 9.74
C GLY A 144 2.61 -4.90 9.95
N MET A 145 3.43 -5.18 8.93
CA MET A 145 4.87 -4.92 8.96
C MET A 145 5.17 -3.41 9.07
N VAL A 146 4.53 -2.58 8.25
CA VAL A 146 4.69 -1.12 8.32
C VAL A 146 4.30 -0.60 9.70
N LEU A 147 3.16 -1.02 10.22
CA LEU A 147 2.69 -0.63 11.57
C LEU A 147 3.67 -1.07 12.65
N ALA A 148 4.11 -2.34 12.63
CA ALA A 148 5.02 -2.88 13.63
C ALA A 148 6.38 -2.16 13.62
N VAL A 149 6.95 -1.88 12.43
CA VAL A 149 8.23 -1.17 12.26
C VAL A 149 8.09 0.30 12.71
N ALA A 150 6.99 0.98 12.38
CA ALA A 150 6.73 2.34 12.83
C ALA A 150 6.62 2.42 14.37
N LEU A 151 5.83 1.55 14.98
CA LEU A 151 5.69 1.47 16.44
C LEU A 151 7.01 1.07 17.12
N HIS A 152 7.80 0.18 16.51
CA HIS A 152 9.13 -0.20 16.97
C HIS A 152 10.09 1.02 17.01
N THR A 153 10.06 1.83 15.97
CA THR A 153 10.85 3.05 15.87
C THR A 153 10.43 4.07 16.92
N ILE A 154 9.12 4.34 17.06
CA ILE A 154 8.58 5.23 18.08
C ILE A 154 8.96 4.77 19.49
N ARG A 155 8.77 3.50 19.80
CA ARG A 155 9.13 2.90 21.09
C ARG A 155 10.62 3.05 21.38
N THR A 156 11.47 2.74 20.40
CA THR A 156 12.93 2.82 20.55
C THR A 156 13.39 4.26 20.82
N PHE A 157 12.76 5.21 20.14
CA PHE A 157 12.98 6.64 20.39
C PHE A 157 12.51 7.05 21.78
N ALA A 158 11.28 6.70 22.15
CA ALA A 158 10.68 7.07 23.44
C ALA A 158 11.51 6.58 24.62
N THR A 159 11.98 5.34 24.59
CA THR A 159 12.79 4.75 25.66
C THR A 159 14.27 5.15 25.63
N GLY A 160 14.73 5.94 24.62
CA GLY A 160 16.12 6.30 24.45
C GLY A 160 17.03 5.12 24.15
N SER A 161 16.48 4.05 23.57
CA SER A 161 17.22 2.82 23.29
C SER A 161 18.29 2.97 22.20
N PHE A 162 18.27 4.07 21.46
CA PHE A 162 19.26 4.45 20.46
C PHE A 162 20.58 4.97 21.03
N LYS A 163 20.65 5.29 22.33
CA LYS A 163 21.86 5.82 22.97
C LYS A 163 22.96 4.76 23.07
N LYS A 164 24.18 5.19 23.35
CA LYS A 164 25.35 4.28 23.49
C LYS A 164 24.99 3.04 24.30
N PRO A 165 25.37 1.84 23.84
CA PRO A 165 26.21 1.52 22.66
C PRO A 165 25.43 1.22 21.37
N ARG A 166 24.14 1.61 21.25
CA ARG A 166 23.19 1.18 20.21
C ARG A 166 22.96 2.19 19.08
N GLN A 167 23.86 3.18 18.88
CA GLN A 167 23.68 4.19 17.82
C GLN A 167 23.64 3.57 16.43
N PHE A 168 24.55 2.63 16.15
CA PHE A 168 24.56 1.93 14.87
C PHE A 168 23.35 1.00 14.69
N THR A 169 22.84 0.43 15.78
CA THR A 169 21.59 -0.34 15.75
C THR A 169 20.40 0.55 15.33
N TRP A 170 20.34 1.78 15.83
CA TRP A 170 19.35 2.75 15.40
C TRP A 170 19.49 3.06 13.91
N PHE A 171 20.70 3.40 13.43
CA PHE A 171 20.96 3.72 12.03
C PHE A 171 20.51 2.58 11.11
N SER A 172 20.91 1.34 11.38
CA SER A 172 20.48 0.17 10.60
C SER A 172 18.97 -0.07 10.67
N GLY A 173 18.32 0.26 11.79
CA GLY A 173 16.87 0.24 11.93
C GLY A 173 16.16 1.28 11.06
N MET A 174 16.74 2.48 10.93
CA MET A 174 16.20 3.51 10.02
C MET A 174 16.31 3.10 8.55
N VAL A 175 17.41 2.40 8.18
CA VAL A 175 17.54 1.81 6.83
C VAL A 175 16.45 0.74 6.60
N LEU A 176 16.20 -0.11 7.60
CA LEU A 176 15.12 -1.12 7.52
C LEU A 176 13.73 -0.48 7.38
N LEU A 177 13.43 0.59 8.12
CA LEU A 177 12.20 1.35 7.98
C LEU A 177 12.05 1.87 6.54
N LEU A 178 13.10 2.47 5.99
CA LEU A 178 13.09 2.97 4.63
C LEU A 178 12.86 1.85 3.60
N CYS A 179 13.57 0.72 3.74
CA CYS A 179 13.36 -0.45 2.89
C CYS A 179 11.93 -1.01 3.00
N THR A 180 11.33 -1.01 4.20
CA THR A 180 9.93 -1.43 4.40
C THR A 180 8.97 -0.54 3.64
N LEU A 181 9.14 0.79 3.69
CA LEU A 181 8.32 1.73 2.94
C LEU A 181 8.49 1.57 1.42
N PHE A 182 9.73 1.37 0.96
CA PHE A 182 9.99 1.10 -0.46
C PHE A 182 9.43 -0.25 -0.93
N LEU A 183 9.46 -1.29 -0.09
CA LEU A 183 8.79 -2.56 -0.37
C LEU A 183 7.28 -2.35 -0.55
N SER A 184 6.64 -1.65 0.39
CA SER A 184 5.22 -1.35 0.30
C SER A 184 4.88 -0.53 -0.95
N PHE A 185 5.72 0.44 -1.32
CA PHE A 185 5.54 1.26 -2.52
C PHE A 185 5.75 0.45 -3.82
N SER A 186 6.82 -0.33 -3.91
CA SER A 186 7.13 -1.10 -5.12
C SER A 186 6.11 -2.21 -5.38
N GLY A 187 5.63 -2.89 -4.32
CA GLY A 187 4.60 -3.93 -4.43
C GLY A 187 3.22 -3.39 -4.79
N TYR A 188 2.97 -2.11 -4.48
CA TYR A 188 1.68 -1.49 -4.76
C TYR A 188 1.35 -1.40 -6.26
N LEU A 189 2.35 -1.25 -7.14
CA LEU A 189 2.15 -1.19 -8.60
C LEU A 189 1.79 -2.56 -9.20
N LEU A 190 2.23 -3.67 -8.59
CA LEU A 190 2.20 -4.99 -9.23
C LEU A 190 0.80 -5.46 -9.67
N PRO A 191 -0.31 -5.16 -8.98
CA PRO A 191 -1.65 -5.48 -9.47
C PRO A 191 -2.01 -4.85 -10.80
N TRP A 192 -1.32 -3.79 -11.21
CA TRP A 192 -1.58 -3.03 -12.43
C TRP A 192 -3.02 -2.55 -12.52
N ASP A 193 -3.58 -2.14 -11.39
CA ASP A 193 -4.89 -1.54 -11.30
C ASP A 193 -4.83 0.00 -11.38
N GLN A 194 -5.98 0.63 -11.51
CA GLN A 194 -6.09 2.08 -11.74
C GLN A 194 -5.47 2.91 -10.61
N LEU A 195 -5.71 2.53 -9.37
CA LEU A 195 -5.23 3.27 -8.20
C LEU A 195 -3.71 3.12 -8.04
N SER A 196 -3.19 1.90 -8.20
CA SER A 196 -1.76 1.62 -8.07
C SER A 196 -0.91 2.28 -9.16
N PHE A 197 -1.40 2.25 -10.40
CA PHE A 197 -0.73 2.92 -11.53
C PHE A 197 -0.55 4.41 -11.27
N TRP A 198 -1.63 5.11 -10.88
CA TRP A 198 -1.57 6.55 -10.64
C TRP A 198 -0.80 6.91 -9.36
N ALA A 199 -0.89 6.10 -8.30
CA ALA A 199 -0.10 6.30 -7.09
C ALA A 199 1.41 6.25 -7.39
N VAL A 200 1.87 5.28 -8.21
CA VAL A 200 3.28 5.18 -8.60
C VAL A 200 3.67 6.26 -9.61
N THR A 201 2.78 6.65 -10.51
CA THR A 201 2.99 7.79 -11.42
C THR A 201 3.26 9.08 -10.62
N ILE A 202 2.46 9.36 -9.60
CA ILE A 202 2.65 10.51 -8.70
C ILE A 202 3.98 10.35 -7.92
N GLY A 203 4.23 9.19 -7.32
CA GLY A 203 5.43 8.96 -6.52
C GLY A 203 6.73 9.10 -7.34
N THR A 204 6.76 8.61 -8.58
CA THR A 204 7.93 8.77 -9.46
C THR A 204 8.08 10.21 -9.96
N SER A 205 6.98 10.95 -10.15
CA SER A 205 7.05 12.38 -10.49
C SER A 205 7.63 13.25 -9.35
N MET A 206 7.50 12.79 -8.10
CA MET A 206 8.18 13.43 -6.97
C MET A 206 9.69 13.23 -7.05
N ALA A 207 10.15 12.04 -7.45
CA ALA A 207 11.57 11.77 -7.65
C ALA A 207 12.15 12.62 -8.80
N GLU A 208 11.38 12.86 -9.86
CA GLU A 208 11.74 13.75 -10.96
C GLU A 208 12.00 15.19 -10.51
N ALA A 209 11.26 15.63 -9.51
CA ALA A 209 11.41 16.98 -8.94
C ALA A 209 12.71 17.18 -8.13
N ALA A 210 13.55 16.14 -7.97
CA ALA A 210 14.81 16.23 -7.20
C ALA A 210 15.84 17.14 -7.89
N PRO A 211 16.37 18.17 -7.21
CA PRO A 211 17.41 19.01 -7.73
C PRO A 211 18.79 18.29 -7.69
N PRO A 212 19.70 18.56 -8.65
CA PRO A 212 19.46 19.31 -9.88
C PRO A 212 18.59 18.51 -10.86
N GLU A 213 17.85 19.21 -11.73
CA GLU A 213 16.89 18.63 -12.68
C GLU A 213 17.40 17.39 -13.42
N VAL A 214 18.68 17.43 -13.86
CA VAL A 214 19.34 16.28 -14.53
C VAL A 214 19.29 15.01 -13.67
N VAL A 215 19.48 15.13 -12.35
CA VAL A 215 19.44 13.99 -11.43
C VAL A 215 18.00 13.49 -11.29
N GLY A 216 17.04 14.39 -11.04
CA GLY A 216 15.63 14.04 -10.92
C GLY A 216 15.09 13.33 -12.15
N THR A 217 15.33 13.90 -13.34
CA THR A 217 14.91 13.32 -14.61
C THR A 217 15.53 11.93 -14.84
N ASN A 218 16.83 11.75 -14.58
CA ASN A 218 17.47 10.44 -14.75
C ASN A 218 16.96 9.40 -13.74
N VAL A 219 16.70 9.77 -12.49
CA VAL A 219 16.11 8.87 -11.50
C VAL A 219 14.70 8.45 -11.92
N ASN A 220 13.87 9.39 -12.40
CA ASN A 220 12.55 9.10 -12.92
C ASN A 220 12.59 8.13 -14.11
N LEU A 221 13.45 8.40 -15.11
CA LEU A 221 13.65 7.51 -16.26
C LEU A 221 14.19 6.14 -15.84
N LEU A 222 15.08 6.08 -14.86
CA LEU A 222 15.56 4.81 -14.31
C LEU A 222 14.41 3.99 -13.69
N LEU A 223 13.53 4.62 -12.95
CA LEU A 223 12.39 3.95 -12.31
C LEU A 223 11.32 3.55 -13.33
N ARG A 224 10.89 4.48 -14.17
CA ARG A 224 9.82 4.23 -15.15
C ARG A 224 10.28 3.41 -16.34
N GLY A 225 11.55 3.54 -16.74
CA GLY A 225 12.10 2.91 -17.94
C GLY A 225 11.75 3.60 -19.24
N ALA A 226 10.89 4.62 -19.20
CA ALA A 226 10.41 5.45 -20.29
C ALA A 226 9.85 6.75 -19.69
N PRO A 227 9.47 7.76 -20.48
CA PRO A 227 8.77 8.95 -19.97
C PRO A 227 7.49 8.60 -19.21
N ASP A 228 6.75 7.59 -19.65
CA ASP A 228 5.56 7.07 -19.00
C ASP A 228 5.78 5.68 -18.41
N ILE A 229 4.99 5.32 -17.38
CA ILE A 229 5.04 3.98 -16.79
C ILE A 229 4.40 2.97 -17.74
N GLY A 230 5.18 1.98 -18.13
CA GLY A 230 4.77 0.88 -19.01
C GLY A 230 5.43 -0.45 -18.58
N ALA A 231 5.59 -1.36 -19.54
CA ALA A 231 6.18 -2.68 -19.32
C ALA A 231 7.58 -2.61 -18.68
N GLY A 232 8.42 -1.68 -19.15
CA GLY A 232 9.77 -1.45 -18.59
C GLY A 232 9.74 -1.00 -17.12
N GLY A 233 8.80 -0.13 -16.76
CA GLY A 233 8.59 0.32 -15.38
C GLY A 233 8.08 -0.81 -14.49
N LEU A 234 7.02 -1.51 -14.92
CA LEU A 234 6.46 -2.62 -14.15
C LEU A 234 7.51 -3.71 -13.87
N LEU A 235 8.33 -4.08 -14.86
CA LEU A 235 9.42 -5.05 -14.67
C LEU A 235 10.45 -4.57 -13.64
N ARG A 236 10.82 -3.28 -13.67
CA ARG A 236 11.77 -2.73 -12.67
C ARG A 236 11.20 -2.73 -11.27
N PHE A 237 9.95 -2.30 -11.10
CA PHE A 237 9.26 -2.35 -9.81
C PHE A 237 9.11 -3.78 -9.31
N TYR A 238 8.84 -4.74 -10.18
CA TYR A 238 8.82 -6.15 -9.85
C TYR A 238 10.18 -6.63 -9.31
N LEU A 239 11.28 -6.38 -10.06
CA LEU A 239 12.62 -6.77 -9.63
C LEU A 239 13.07 -6.07 -8.33
N LEU A 240 12.70 -4.81 -8.14
CA LEU A 240 12.91 -4.12 -6.86
C LEU A 240 12.18 -4.83 -5.72
N HIS A 241 10.91 -5.17 -5.94
CA HIS A 241 10.04 -5.75 -4.90
C HIS A 241 10.41 -7.20 -4.55
N VAL A 242 10.69 -8.04 -5.54
CA VAL A 242 10.90 -9.48 -5.29
C VAL A 242 12.35 -9.84 -5.03
N PHE A 243 13.31 -9.02 -5.43
CA PHE A 243 14.73 -9.35 -5.34
C PHE A 243 15.52 -8.30 -4.55
N LEU A 244 15.68 -7.09 -5.08
CA LEU A 244 16.63 -6.12 -4.51
C LEU A 244 16.26 -5.69 -3.10
N LEU A 245 15.03 -5.26 -2.88
CA LEU A 245 14.60 -4.77 -1.57
C LEU A 245 14.51 -5.88 -0.51
N PRO A 246 13.95 -7.07 -0.78
CA PRO A 246 14.01 -8.18 0.19
C PRO A 246 15.44 -8.61 0.53
N MET A 247 16.34 -8.61 -0.43
CA MET A 247 17.76 -8.90 -0.20
C MET A 247 18.39 -7.83 0.72
N LEU A 248 18.14 -6.55 0.48
CA LEU A 248 18.62 -5.47 1.34
C LEU A 248 18.04 -5.59 2.75
N VAL A 249 16.74 -5.86 2.88
CA VAL A 249 16.13 -6.11 4.20
C VAL A 249 16.80 -7.27 4.90
N ALA A 250 17.02 -8.40 4.22
CA ALA A 250 17.68 -9.57 4.83
C ALA A 250 19.09 -9.23 5.33
N ILE A 251 19.89 -8.52 4.52
CA ILE A 251 21.25 -8.11 4.90
C ILE A 251 21.22 -7.15 6.11
N PHE A 252 20.41 -6.08 6.03
CA PHE A 252 20.33 -5.10 7.11
C PHE A 252 19.66 -5.65 8.36
N LEU A 253 18.70 -6.57 8.23
CA LEU A 253 18.09 -7.27 9.36
C LEU A 253 19.13 -8.15 10.06
N GLY A 254 19.95 -8.87 9.30
CA GLY A 254 21.06 -9.66 9.84
C GLY A 254 22.05 -8.79 10.63
N VAL A 255 22.47 -7.65 10.07
CA VAL A 255 23.37 -6.70 10.73
C VAL A 255 22.70 -6.07 11.96
N HIS A 256 21.45 -5.64 11.84
CA HIS A 256 20.68 -5.05 12.93
C HIS A 256 20.51 -6.03 14.10
N TYR A 257 20.07 -7.26 13.79
CA TYR A 257 19.91 -8.32 14.79
C TYR A 257 21.23 -8.70 15.45
N TYR A 258 22.30 -8.84 14.67
CA TYR A 258 23.65 -9.09 15.22
C TYR A 258 24.05 -8.02 16.26
N LYS A 259 23.79 -6.74 15.98
CA LYS A 259 24.06 -5.65 16.93
C LYS A 259 23.16 -5.71 18.16
N VAL A 260 21.90 -6.13 18.00
CA VAL A 260 21.00 -6.37 19.15
C VAL A 260 21.52 -7.52 20.02
N VAL A 261 21.99 -8.61 19.42
CA VAL A 261 22.60 -9.74 20.16
C VAL A 261 23.87 -9.31 20.87
N LEU A 262 24.72 -8.52 20.19
CA LEU A 262 26.00 -8.06 20.73
C LEU A 262 25.85 -7.14 21.97
N HIS A 263 24.88 -6.23 21.93
CA HIS A 263 24.69 -5.23 22.99
C HIS A 263 23.51 -5.52 23.93
N GLY A 264 22.70 -6.53 23.62
CA GLY A 264 21.49 -6.88 24.32
C GLY A 264 20.34 -5.88 24.11
N ALA A 265 19.12 -6.32 24.41
CA ALA A 265 17.96 -5.44 24.46
C ALA A 265 18.13 -4.42 25.60
N SER A 266 17.76 -3.18 25.35
CA SER A 266 17.87 -2.12 26.36
C SER A 266 16.87 -2.35 27.50
N LEU A 267 17.34 -2.25 28.74
CA LEU A 267 16.49 -2.29 29.93
C LEU A 267 15.47 -1.10 29.93
N PRO A 268 14.41 -1.18 30.73
CA PRO A 268 13.59 0.00 31.02
C PRO A 268 14.45 1.22 31.41
N PRO A 269 14.10 2.44 30.99
CA PRO A 269 14.93 3.63 31.20
C PRO A 269 15.30 3.93 32.66
N GLN A 270 14.52 3.39 33.62
CA GLN A 270 14.77 3.57 35.05
C GLN A 270 15.88 2.65 35.59
N LEU A 271 16.14 1.53 34.90
CA LEU A 271 17.02 0.47 35.36
C LEU A 271 18.41 0.46 34.67
N GLU A 272 18.54 1.19 33.55
CA GLU A 272 19.77 1.16 32.76
C GLU A 272 20.55 2.47 32.87
N GLU A 273 21.85 2.36 33.09
CA GLU A 273 22.83 3.45 32.95
C GLU A 273 23.35 3.53 31.51
N VAL A 274 23.62 4.74 31.06
CA VAL A 274 24.11 4.98 29.69
C VAL A 274 25.48 4.36 29.50
N GLY A 275 25.69 3.70 28.37
CA GLY A 275 26.97 3.07 28.04
C GLY A 275 27.12 1.62 28.54
N GLN A 276 26.12 1.11 29.25
CA GLN A 276 26.14 -0.30 29.66
C GLN A 276 25.74 -1.23 28.52
N ASP A 277 26.53 -2.28 28.38
CA ASP A 277 26.19 -3.42 27.52
C ASP A 277 25.41 -4.46 28.33
N THR A 278 24.12 -4.49 28.16
CA THR A 278 23.22 -5.35 28.95
C THR A 278 23.28 -6.82 28.58
N ALA A 279 23.94 -7.18 27.45
CA ALA A 279 24.17 -8.58 27.10
C ALA A 279 25.26 -9.22 27.95
N LYS A 280 26.28 -8.44 28.34
CA LYS A 280 27.50 -8.97 28.99
C LYS A 280 27.44 -9.02 30.52
N ARG A 281 26.50 -8.34 31.16
CA ARG A 281 26.46 -8.14 32.62
C ARG A 281 25.09 -8.44 33.24
N VAL A 282 24.45 -9.55 32.83
CA VAL A 282 23.21 -9.97 33.47
C VAL A 282 23.53 -10.78 34.72
N PRO A 283 23.15 -10.33 35.93
CA PRO A 283 23.27 -11.10 37.16
C PRO A 283 22.58 -12.46 37.04
N MET A 284 23.12 -13.49 37.69
CA MET A 284 22.59 -14.87 37.61
C MET A 284 21.11 -14.97 38.01
N ASP A 285 20.73 -14.26 39.05
CA ASP A 285 19.37 -14.20 39.60
C ASP A 285 18.35 -13.49 38.69
N LYS A 286 18.84 -12.78 37.65
CA LYS A 286 17.98 -12.03 36.68
C LYS A 286 18.04 -12.61 35.28
N ARG A 287 18.61 -13.80 35.12
CA ARG A 287 18.67 -14.48 33.81
C ARG A 287 17.40 -15.28 33.52
N VAL A 288 16.86 -15.09 32.33
CA VAL A 288 15.86 -15.97 31.72
C VAL A 288 16.52 -16.66 30.55
N TYR A 289 16.55 -17.97 30.58
CA TYR A 289 17.27 -18.75 29.56
C TYR A 289 16.47 -18.85 28.27
N PHE A 290 17.20 -18.92 27.15
CA PHE A 290 16.55 -19.06 25.84
C PHE A 290 15.74 -20.36 25.78
N THR A 291 16.32 -21.47 26.15
CA THR A 291 15.65 -22.75 26.23
C THR A 291 15.45 -23.16 27.72
N PRO A 292 14.24 -23.45 28.18
CA PRO A 292 12.98 -23.54 27.40
C PRO A 292 12.19 -22.22 27.31
N ASP A 293 12.44 -21.24 28.20
CA ASP A 293 11.51 -20.17 28.52
C ASP A 293 11.22 -19.21 27.35
N ILE A 294 12.28 -18.68 26.74
CA ILE A 294 12.11 -17.72 25.63
C ILE A 294 11.60 -18.44 24.38
N LEU A 295 12.10 -19.64 24.08
CA LEU A 295 11.65 -20.43 22.94
C LEU A 295 10.16 -20.76 23.04
N THR A 296 9.69 -21.24 24.18
CA THR A 296 8.25 -21.54 24.40
C THR A 296 7.40 -20.29 24.21
N ASN A 297 7.87 -19.17 24.76
CA ASN A 297 7.18 -17.91 24.63
C ASN A 297 7.15 -17.41 23.15
N GLU A 298 8.25 -17.55 22.40
CA GLU A 298 8.28 -17.19 20.96
C GLU A 298 7.34 -18.06 20.15
N LEU A 299 7.27 -19.37 20.42
CA LEU A 299 6.34 -20.28 19.74
C LEU A 299 4.87 -19.94 20.05
N THR A 300 4.58 -19.55 21.30
CA THR A 300 3.24 -19.09 21.69
C THR A 300 2.85 -17.84 20.91
N TRP A 301 3.73 -16.84 20.82
CA TRP A 301 3.47 -15.62 20.05
C TRP A 301 3.37 -15.89 18.56
N LEU A 302 4.18 -16.80 18.02
CA LEU A 302 4.08 -17.25 16.63
C LEU A 302 2.69 -17.83 16.34
N GLY A 303 2.24 -18.77 17.16
CA GLY A 303 0.92 -19.40 17.01
C GLY A 303 -0.22 -18.39 17.14
N LEU A 304 -0.18 -17.53 18.18
CA LEU A 304 -1.21 -16.52 18.41
C LEU A 304 -1.28 -15.48 17.26
N THR A 305 -0.13 -14.96 16.83
CA THR A 305 -0.10 -13.95 15.75
C THR A 305 -0.57 -14.57 14.44
N SER A 306 -0.12 -15.79 14.11
CA SER A 306 -0.58 -16.51 12.91
C SER A 306 -2.08 -16.80 12.96
N PHE A 307 -2.60 -17.21 14.11
CA PHE A 307 -4.04 -17.42 14.29
C PHE A 307 -4.83 -16.13 14.06
N ILE A 308 -4.40 -15.01 14.67
CA ILE A 308 -5.04 -13.70 14.47
C ILE A 308 -5.01 -13.30 12.98
N MET A 309 -3.88 -13.48 12.30
CA MET A 309 -3.76 -13.15 10.86
C MET A 309 -4.70 -13.99 10.01
N VAL A 310 -4.78 -15.30 10.25
CA VAL A 310 -5.69 -16.20 9.53
C VAL A 310 -7.14 -15.80 9.75
N VAL A 311 -7.54 -15.56 11.00
CA VAL A 311 -8.90 -15.10 11.35
C VAL A 311 -9.21 -13.76 10.67
N ALA A 312 -8.28 -12.82 10.71
CA ALA A 312 -8.47 -11.51 10.09
C ALA A 312 -8.70 -11.61 8.58
N VAL A 313 -7.91 -12.42 7.87
CA VAL A 313 -8.03 -12.61 6.42
C VAL A 313 -9.32 -13.35 6.04
N ILE A 314 -9.74 -14.34 6.81
CA ILE A 314 -10.93 -15.13 6.46
C ILE A 314 -12.23 -14.33 6.67
N TRP A 315 -12.31 -13.49 7.72
CA TRP A 315 -13.58 -12.86 8.11
C TRP A 315 -13.63 -11.34 7.99
N PHE A 316 -12.49 -10.65 7.97
CA PHE A 316 -12.50 -9.19 8.14
C PHE A 316 -11.72 -8.41 7.09
N PHE A 317 -10.82 -9.04 6.33
CA PHE A 317 -9.94 -8.31 5.45
C PHE A 317 -9.85 -8.96 4.07
N HIS A 318 -10.16 -8.16 3.04
CA HIS A 318 -9.88 -8.51 1.66
C HIS A 318 -9.04 -7.42 1.01
N ALA A 319 -7.96 -7.81 0.37
CA ALA A 319 -7.09 -6.90 -0.34
C ALA A 319 -7.83 -6.27 -1.52
N PRO A 320 -7.94 -4.93 -1.59
CA PRO A 320 -8.65 -4.28 -2.68
C PRO A 320 -7.97 -4.55 -4.03
N LEU A 321 -8.78 -4.58 -5.08
CA LEU A 321 -8.33 -4.59 -6.47
C LEU A 321 -9.28 -3.67 -7.25
N GLU A 322 -8.74 -2.58 -7.79
CA GLU A 322 -9.47 -1.64 -8.62
C GLU A 322 -9.60 -2.15 -10.07
N HIS A 323 -10.13 -1.31 -10.96
CA HIS A 323 -10.18 -1.63 -12.38
C HIS A 323 -8.77 -1.71 -12.97
N HIS A 324 -8.65 -2.39 -14.11
CA HIS A 324 -7.42 -2.39 -14.90
C HIS A 324 -6.92 -0.95 -15.17
N ALA A 325 -5.62 -0.73 -15.05
CA ALA A 325 -5.01 0.58 -15.24
C ALA A 325 -5.32 1.18 -16.61
N ASN A 326 -5.80 2.42 -16.60
CA ASN A 326 -5.99 3.22 -17.82
C ASN A 326 -5.15 4.50 -17.71
N PRO A 327 -4.04 4.60 -18.46
CA PRO A 327 -3.17 5.78 -18.45
C PRO A 327 -3.86 7.07 -18.96
N GLN A 328 -4.94 6.95 -19.72
CA GLN A 328 -5.63 8.09 -20.33
C GLN A 328 -6.67 8.72 -19.40
N VAL A 329 -6.98 8.08 -18.27
CA VAL A 329 -8.01 8.54 -17.33
C VAL A 329 -7.40 8.70 -15.95
N THR A 330 -7.16 9.94 -15.53
CA THR A 330 -6.69 10.24 -14.18
C THR A 330 -7.86 10.15 -13.20
N PRO A 331 -7.81 9.26 -12.18
CA PRO A 331 -8.85 9.23 -11.15
C PRO A 331 -8.73 10.47 -10.26
N LEU A 332 -9.85 11.14 -10.01
CA LEU A 332 -9.87 12.39 -9.23
C LEU A 332 -9.60 12.19 -7.73
N HIS A 333 -9.84 11.00 -7.23
CA HIS A 333 -9.59 10.64 -5.83
C HIS A 333 -8.55 9.55 -5.68
N THR A 334 -7.37 9.74 -6.30
CA THR A 334 -6.25 8.85 -6.04
C THR A 334 -5.81 9.02 -4.59
N THR A 335 -6.11 8.03 -3.77
CA THR A 335 -5.73 8.02 -2.36
C THR A 335 -4.57 7.07 -2.15
N ALA A 336 -3.48 7.58 -1.58
CA ALA A 336 -2.35 6.74 -1.18
C ALA A 336 -2.77 5.76 -0.06
N PRO A 337 -2.09 4.61 0.12
CA PRO A 337 -2.24 3.79 1.30
C PRO A 337 -2.08 4.61 2.59
N TRP A 338 -2.75 4.22 3.68
CA TRP A 338 -2.83 5.00 4.93
C TRP A 338 -1.46 5.44 5.47
N TYR A 339 -0.42 4.65 5.27
CA TYR A 339 0.96 4.95 5.71
C TYR A 339 1.69 5.95 4.80
N PHE A 340 1.12 6.35 3.67
CA PHE A 340 1.60 7.42 2.80
C PHE A 340 0.68 8.64 2.76
N LEU A 341 -0.50 8.59 3.40
CA LEU A 341 -1.44 9.71 3.42
C LEU A 341 -0.82 10.99 4.00
N TRP A 342 0.07 10.87 4.98
CA TRP A 342 0.79 12.03 5.51
C TRP A 342 1.62 12.76 4.45
N LEU A 343 2.23 12.03 3.53
CA LEU A 343 3.00 12.60 2.42
C LEU A 343 2.05 13.26 1.40
N GLN A 344 0.94 12.62 1.09
CA GLN A 344 -0.11 13.19 0.26
C GLN A 344 -0.70 14.46 0.89
N GLY A 345 -0.93 14.46 2.21
CA GLY A 345 -1.34 15.67 2.96
C GLY A 345 -0.30 16.77 2.94
N MET A 346 0.98 16.41 3.01
CA MET A 346 2.09 17.36 2.92
C MET A 346 2.16 18.04 1.55
N LEU A 347 1.88 17.30 0.46
CA LEU A 347 1.80 17.85 -0.90
C LEU A 347 0.67 18.90 -1.06
N LYS A 348 -0.38 18.85 -0.25
CA LYS A 348 -1.44 19.87 -0.25
C LYS A 348 -1.01 21.22 0.38
N LEU A 349 0.15 21.27 1.06
CA LEU A 349 0.66 22.51 1.68
C LEU A 349 1.31 23.46 0.66
N GLY A 350 1.64 23.00 -0.55
CA GLY A 350 2.21 23.86 -1.59
C GLY A 350 3.20 23.17 -2.51
N ASP A 351 4.35 23.79 -2.76
CA ASP A 351 5.34 23.33 -3.74
C ASP A 351 5.79 21.88 -3.52
N LYS A 352 5.71 21.06 -4.58
CA LYS A 352 6.01 19.63 -4.53
C LYS A 352 7.47 19.30 -4.22
N VAL A 353 8.42 20.17 -4.63
CA VAL A 353 9.85 19.96 -4.35
C VAL A 353 10.10 20.16 -2.87
N PHE A 354 9.60 21.28 -2.33
CA PHE A 354 9.82 21.61 -0.93
C PHE A 354 9.09 20.64 0.01
N TRP A 355 7.77 20.50 -0.15
CA TRP A 355 6.95 19.67 0.75
C TRP A 355 7.01 18.17 0.45
N GLY A 356 7.16 17.78 -0.82
CA GLY A 356 7.18 16.38 -1.20
C GLY A 356 8.56 15.72 -1.12
N LEU A 357 9.65 16.49 -1.23
CA LEU A 357 11.01 15.95 -1.27
C LEU A 357 11.91 16.50 -0.15
N VAL A 358 12.08 17.83 -0.07
CA VAL A 358 13.07 18.44 0.85
C VAL A 358 12.69 18.18 2.31
N VAL A 359 11.45 18.50 2.70
CA VAL A 359 11.01 18.32 4.09
C VAL A 359 11.07 16.85 4.54
N PRO A 360 10.50 15.86 3.81
CA PRO A 360 10.63 14.45 4.17
C PRO A 360 12.07 13.97 4.27
N THR A 361 12.94 14.41 3.34
CA THR A 361 14.35 14.03 3.33
C THR A 361 15.09 14.60 4.55
N VAL A 362 14.89 15.88 4.87
CA VAL A 362 15.49 16.52 6.06
C VAL A 362 15.02 15.83 7.34
N LEU A 363 13.72 15.52 7.45
CA LEU A 363 13.19 14.76 8.58
C LEU A 363 13.83 13.37 8.70
N LEU A 364 13.90 12.62 7.60
CA LEU A 364 14.52 11.29 7.57
C LEU A 364 15.99 11.35 8.01
N VAL A 365 16.79 12.24 7.43
CA VAL A 365 18.22 12.40 7.77
C VAL A 365 18.37 12.81 9.23
N THR A 366 17.55 13.73 9.73
CA THR A 366 17.55 14.14 11.14
C THR A 366 17.27 12.96 12.07
N PHE A 367 16.29 12.13 11.75
CA PHE A 367 16.00 10.91 12.52
C PHE A 367 17.14 9.90 12.44
N MET A 368 17.78 9.71 11.29
CA MET A 368 18.91 8.79 11.14
C MET A 368 20.08 9.18 12.01
N ILE A 369 20.42 10.48 12.08
CA ILE A 369 21.56 11.00 12.87
C ILE A 369 21.18 11.35 14.32
N TRP A 370 19.92 11.18 14.72
CA TRP A 370 19.43 11.56 16.06
C TRP A 370 20.29 11.08 17.23
N PRO A 371 20.87 9.85 17.25
CA PRO A 371 21.74 9.38 18.32
C PRO A 371 23.01 10.23 18.54
N TYR A 372 23.40 10.99 17.54
CA TYR A 372 24.56 11.89 17.58
C TYR A 372 24.17 13.32 17.93
N LEU A 373 22.89 13.66 17.87
CA LEU A 373 22.33 14.95 18.29
C LEU A 373 21.91 14.92 19.77
N ASP A 374 21.23 13.86 20.21
CA ASP A 374 20.86 13.65 21.62
C ASP A 374 21.98 12.94 22.37
N VAL A 375 23.04 13.66 22.66
CA VAL A 375 24.23 13.18 23.39
C VAL A 375 24.04 13.14 24.90
N SER A 376 22.88 13.52 25.43
CA SER A 376 22.63 13.53 26.87
C SER A 376 22.82 12.14 27.48
N PRO A 377 23.44 12.03 28.69
CA PRO A 377 23.82 10.75 29.25
C PRO A 377 22.65 9.96 29.85
N SER A 378 21.47 10.53 29.98
CA SER A 378 20.34 9.88 30.65
C SER A 378 19.30 9.39 29.69
N ARG A 379 18.73 8.20 29.96
CA ARG A 379 17.55 7.65 29.26
C ARG A 379 16.25 7.91 29.99
N ARG A 380 16.29 8.41 31.24
CA ARG A 380 15.08 8.70 32.05
C ARG A 380 14.18 9.71 31.36
N TYR A 381 12.89 9.46 31.33
CA TYR A 381 11.89 10.32 30.67
C TYR A 381 11.96 11.76 31.16
N ALA A 382 12.13 11.97 32.48
CA ALA A 382 12.22 13.31 33.08
C ALA A 382 13.40 14.15 32.55
N HIS A 383 14.50 13.49 32.11
CA HIS A 383 15.69 14.17 31.60
C HIS A 383 15.66 14.35 30.06
N ARG A 384 14.68 13.74 29.39
CA ARG A 384 14.54 13.77 27.92
C ARG A 384 13.29 14.50 27.46
N ARG A 385 12.80 15.46 28.25
CA ARG A 385 11.56 16.20 27.96
C ARG A 385 11.54 16.84 26.58
N PHE A 386 12.66 17.48 26.18
CA PHE A 386 12.79 18.09 24.86
C PHE A 386 12.59 17.05 23.72
N GLY A 387 13.37 15.96 23.71
CA GLY A 387 13.25 14.91 22.68
C GLY A 387 11.87 14.26 22.65
N LEU A 388 11.27 14.01 23.84
CA LEU A 388 9.91 13.46 23.94
C LEU A 388 8.83 14.43 23.45
N SER A 389 8.96 15.72 23.75
CA SER A 389 8.04 16.75 23.22
C SER A 389 8.14 16.86 21.71
N LEU A 390 9.37 16.81 21.15
CA LEU A 390 9.57 16.82 19.71
C LEU A 390 8.97 15.55 19.04
N MET A 391 9.13 14.39 19.66
CA MET A 391 8.49 13.14 19.18
C MET A 391 6.96 13.26 19.19
N LEU A 392 6.38 13.78 20.26
CA LEU A 392 4.93 13.98 20.36
C LEU A 392 4.43 14.96 19.29
N LEU A 393 5.13 16.08 19.10
CA LEU A 393 4.84 17.05 18.04
C LEU A 393 4.90 16.38 16.65
N PHE A 394 5.94 15.59 16.39
CA PHE A 394 6.08 14.85 15.14
C PHE A 394 4.91 13.86 14.91
N ILE A 395 4.56 13.07 15.92
CA ILE A 395 3.41 12.13 15.82
C ILE A 395 2.11 12.90 15.56
N THR A 396 1.87 14.00 16.28
CA THR A 396 0.69 14.84 16.09
C THR A 396 0.65 15.43 14.68
N ALA A 397 1.79 15.95 14.19
CA ALA A 397 1.90 16.46 12.82
C ALA A 397 1.63 15.36 11.78
N MET A 398 2.18 14.15 11.98
CA MET A 398 1.93 13.01 11.09
C MET A 398 0.44 12.62 11.05
N LEU A 399 -0.24 12.60 12.20
CA LEU A 399 -1.68 12.31 12.26
C LEU A 399 -2.49 13.40 11.56
N PHE A 400 -2.15 14.66 11.78
CA PHE A 400 -2.80 15.77 11.11
C PHE A 400 -2.59 15.74 9.59
N LEU A 401 -1.36 15.55 9.14
CA LEU A 401 -1.04 15.39 7.71
C LEU A 401 -1.72 14.16 7.09
N THR A 402 -1.84 13.06 7.84
CA THR A 402 -2.60 11.90 7.40
C THR A 402 -4.08 12.24 7.18
N TYR A 403 -4.69 12.99 8.10
CA TYR A 403 -6.05 13.50 7.92
C TYR A 403 -6.16 14.42 6.72
N MET A 404 -5.21 15.35 6.55
CA MET A 404 -5.14 16.23 5.35
C MET A 404 -5.00 15.42 4.05
N GLY A 405 -4.33 14.27 4.07
CA GLY A 405 -4.17 13.38 2.92
C GLY A 405 -5.47 12.70 2.48
N THR A 406 -6.49 12.64 3.36
CA THR A 406 -7.77 12.01 3.01
C THR A 406 -8.57 12.88 2.02
N PRO A 407 -9.46 12.27 1.22
CA PRO A 407 -10.37 13.01 0.34
C PRO A 407 -11.34 13.94 1.09
N ARG A 408 -11.60 13.64 2.38
CA ARG A 408 -12.49 14.45 3.23
C ARG A 408 -11.89 15.80 3.63
N PHE A 409 -10.57 15.93 3.58
CA PHE A 409 -9.89 17.20 3.75
C PHE A 409 -9.78 17.87 2.39
N GLY A 410 -10.86 18.41 1.94
CA GLY A 410 -10.94 19.18 0.71
C GLY A 410 -11.59 20.52 0.99
N VAL A 411 -11.16 21.52 0.28
CA VAL A 411 -11.83 22.81 0.25
C VAL A 411 -12.99 22.66 -0.73
N ASP A 412 -14.17 23.16 -0.39
CA ASP A 412 -15.30 23.33 -1.31
C ASP A 412 -14.91 24.38 -2.37
N THR A 413 -14.13 23.95 -3.35
CA THR A 413 -13.66 24.80 -4.46
C THR A 413 -14.25 24.27 -5.77
N ALA A 414 -13.99 24.97 -6.87
CA ALA A 414 -14.32 24.49 -8.23
C ALA A 414 -13.76 23.10 -8.53
N GLY A 415 -12.69 22.66 -7.87
CA GLY A 415 -12.23 21.26 -7.91
C GLY A 415 -13.26 20.26 -7.43
N ASP A 416 -14.17 20.62 -6.51
CA ASP A 416 -15.28 19.75 -6.10
C ASP A 416 -16.31 19.54 -7.21
N GLN A 417 -16.44 20.52 -8.09
CA GLN A 417 -17.30 20.38 -9.28
C GLN A 417 -16.65 19.42 -10.29
N GLU A 418 -15.36 19.54 -10.54
CA GLU A 418 -14.58 18.60 -11.35
C GLU A 418 -14.61 17.19 -10.78
N VAL A 419 -14.50 17.07 -9.46
CA VAL A 419 -14.63 15.83 -8.71
C VAL A 419 -16.03 15.25 -8.82
N ALA A 420 -17.08 16.07 -8.66
CA ALA A 420 -18.46 15.65 -8.83
C ALA A 420 -18.71 15.16 -10.26
N GLN A 421 -18.17 15.86 -11.25
CA GLN A 421 -18.28 15.51 -12.67
C GLN A 421 -17.69 14.15 -13.01
N ALA A 422 -16.61 13.75 -12.33
CA ALA A 422 -15.98 12.45 -12.59
C ALA A 422 -16.53 11.32 -11.71
N LEU A 423 -16.98 11.62 -10.49
CA LEU A 423 -17.53 10.60 -9.57
C LEU A 423 -18.99 10.25 -9.87
N ALA A 424 -19.79 11.21 -10.31
CA ALA A 424 -21.19 10.95 -10.56
C ALA A 424 -21.42 9.75 -11.54
N PRO A 425 -20.65 9.60 -12.64
CA PRO A 425 -20.73 8.40 -13.47
C PRO A 425 -20.25 7.12 -12.78
N VAL A 426 -19.28 7.23 -11.86
CA VAL A 426 -18.69 6.09 -11.15
C VAL A 426 -19.58 5.63 -10.01
N GLU A 427 -20.16 6.54 -9.23
CA GLU A 427 -21.13 6.22 -8.18
C GLU A 427 -22.42 5.62 -8.79
N GLY A 428 -22.81 6.08 -9.98
CA GLY A 428 -23.94 5.49 -10.72
C GLY A 428 -23.69 4.05 -11.20
N VAL A 429 -22.44 3.62 -11.32
CA VAL A 429 -22.09 2.24 -11.75
C VAL A 429 -22.14 1.24 -10.59
N GLY A 430 -21.93 1.66 -9.34
CA GLY A 430 -21.98 0.78 -8.17
C GLY A 430 -23.29 -0.02 -8.09
N PRO A 431 -24.45 0.64 -8.03
CA PRO A 431 -25.75 -0.01 -8.02
C PRO A 431 -26.08 -0.84 -9.27
N LEU A 432 -25.47 -0.50 -10.42
CA LEU A 432 -25.69 -1.23 -11.69
C LEU A 432 -25.17 -2.67 -11.63
N ARG A 433 -24.14 -2.94 -10.84
CA ARG A 433 -23.55 -4.29 -10.70
C ARG A 433 -24.45 -5.26 -9.91
N GLU A 434 -25.40 -4.73 -9.15
CA GLU A 434 -26.32 -5.52 -8.33
C GLU A 434 -27.60 -5.92 -9.10
N LEU A 435 -27.78 -5.41 -10.33
CA LEU A 435 -28.95 -5.69 -11.12
C LEU A 435 -28.78 -7.03 -11.87
N PRO A 436 -29.71 -8.01 -11.71
CA PRO A 436 -29.68 -9.25 -12.47
C PRO A 436 -29.85 -8.99 -13.97
N PHE A 437 -29.24 -9.85 -14.81
CA PHE A 437 -29.23 -9.67 -16.26
C PHE A 437 -30.63 -9.48 -16.87
N ASP A 438 -31.59 -10.25 -16.41
CA ASP A 438 -32.98 -10.20 -16.93
C ASP A 438 -33.74 -8.92 -16.54
N ALA A 439 -33.24 -8.14 -15.59
CA ALA A 439 -33.80 -6.84 -15.24
C ALA A 439 -33.40 -5.72 -16.21
N TRP A 440 -32.37 -5.96 -17.06
CA TRP A 440 -31.92 -5.01 -18.06
C TRP A 440 -32.82 -5.02 -19.29
N VAL A 441 -33.79 -4.12 -19.34
CA VAL A 441 -34.69 -3.94 -20.50
C VAL A 441 -34.04 -2.97 -21.48
N ASN A 442 -34.03 -3.33 -22.77
CA ASN A 442 -33.49 -2.45 -23.81
C ASN A 442 -34.31 -1.16 -23.91
N GLY A 443 -33.63 -0.04 -23.95
CA GLY A 443 -34.27 1.27 -24.03
C GLY A 443 -33.34 2.41 -23.61
N THR A 444 -33.85 3.63 -23.74
CA THR A 444 -33.18 4.85 -23.25
C THR A 444 -34.00 5.44 -22.13
N TYR A 445 -33.42 5.56 -20.96
CA TYR A 445 -34.10 6.00 -19.73
C TYR A 445 -33.39 7.24 -19.17
N CYS A 446 -34.18 8.20 -18.69
CA CYS A 446 -33.66 9.46 -18.15
C CYS A 446 -34.14 9.69 -16.72
N THR A 447 -33.32 10.36 -15.92
CA THR A 447 -33.59 10.58 -14.49
C THR A 447 -34.51 11.78 -14.20
N ASP A 448 -34.76 12.63 -15.19
CA ASP A 448 -35.66 13.78 -15.03
C ASP A 448 -37.14 13.36 -14.87
N ASP A 449 -37.65 12.44 -15.69
CA ASP A 449 -38.95 11.83 -15.49
C ASP A 449 -38.91 10.33 -15.77
N LEU A 450 -39.20 9.51 -14.77
CA LEU A 450 -39.20 8.05 -14.85
C LEU A 450 -40.55 7.45 -15.27
N THR A 451 -41.59 8.25 -15.35
CA THR A 451 -42.98 7.77 -15.42
C THR A 451 -43.57 7.78 -16.81
N LYS A 452 -43.02 8.54 -17.72
CA LYS A 452 -43.58 8.71 -19.09
C LYS A 452 -42.46 8.85 -20.12
N ASP A 453 -42.82 8.54 -21.38
CA ASP A 453 -42.00 8.83 -22.53
C ASP A 453 -41.92 10.34 -22.76
N HIS A 454 -40.74 10.86 -22.97
CA HIS A 454 -40.54 12.28 -23.25
C HIS A 454 -39.24 12.51 -24.04
N ALA A 455 -39.18 13.62 -24.76
CA ALA A 455 -37.97 14.05 -25.43
C ALA A 455 -37.21 15.04 -24.52
N LEU A 456 -35.93 14.79 -24.25
CA LEU A 456 -35.07 15.82 -23.68
C LEU A 456 -34.95 16.97 -24.70
N PRO A 457 -34.97 18.24 -24.24
CA PRO A 457 -34.72 19.37 -25.12
C PRO A 457 -33.44 19.16 -25.91
N ILE A 458 -33.42 19.61 -27.19
CA ILE A 458 -32.21 19.50 -28.03
C ILE A 458 -31.07 20.18 -27.28
N VAL A 459 -30.12 19.36 -26.84
CA VAL A 459 -28.87 19.82 -26.26
C VAL A 459 -27.93 20.02 -27.43
N ASP A 460 -27.72 21.26 -27.83
CA ASP A 460 -26.76 21.58 -28.88
C ASP A 460 -25.33 21.32 -28.33
N TRP A 461 -24.76 20.22 -28.75
CA TRP A 461 -23.49 19.70 -28.27
C TRP A 461 -22.26 20.48 -28.76
N GLY A 462 -22.42 21.62 -29.43
CA GLY A 462 -21.30 22.44 -29.90
C GLY A 462 -20.00 21.68 -30.23
N ALA A 463 -19.13 22.16 -31.05
CA ALA A 463 -18.02 21.52 -31.75
C ALA A 463 -16.97 20.72 -30.95
N GLN A 464 -17.13 20.48 -29.66
CA GLN A 464 -16.32 19.55 -28.87
C GLN A 464 -17.04 18.21 -28.80
N GLN A 465 -16.67 17.30 -29.68
CA GLN A 465 -17.09 15.89 -29.57
C GLN A 465 -16.47 15.29 -28.30
N PRO A 466 -17.27 14.62 -27.44
CA PRO A 466 -16.71 13.81 -26.38
C PRO A 466 -15.82 12.71 -26.99
N PRO A 467 -14.76 12.30 -26.32
CA PRO A 467 -13.82 11.29 -26.84
C PRO A 467 -14.45 9.91 -27.05
N VAL A 468 -15.67 9.70 -26.60
CA VAL A 468 -16.47 8.47 -26.87
C VAL A 468 -17.80 8.89 -27.46
N PRO A 469 -18.16 8.44 -28.70
CA PRO A 469 -19.47 8.70 -29.25
C PRO A 469 -20.53 8.03 -28.38
N LEU A 470 -21.30 8.85 -27.68
CA LEU A 470 -22.44 8.38 -26.89
C LEU A 470 -23.61 8.19 -27.81
N TYR A 471 -24.09 6.96 -27.91
CA TYR A 471 -25.29 6.64 -28.64
C TYR A 471 -26.50 7.16 -27.85
N PRO A 472 -27.55 7.70 -28.46
CA PRO A 472 -27.74 7.91 -29.90
C PRO A 472 -26.98 9.13 -30.47
N ASP A 473 -26.86 9.19 -31.78
CA ASP A 473 -26.19 10.27 -32.52
C ASP A 473 -26.71 11.64 -32.03
N THR A 474 -25.77 12.53 -31.69
CA THR A 474 -26.00 13.80 -31.01
C THR A 474 -26.75 14.84 -31.84
N SER A 475 -27.04 14.56 -33.11
CA SER A 475 -27.83 15.41 -34.02
C SER A 475 -29.36 15.35 -33.79
N GLN A 476 -29.83 14.38 -33.00
CA GLN A 476 -31.26 14.20 -32.76
C GLN A 476 -31.62 14.33 -31.27
N PRO A 477 -32.87 14.80 -30.94
CA PRO A 477 -33.31 14.85 -29.55
C PRO A 477 -33.32 13.44 -28.95
N VAL A 478 -32.75 13.30 -27.73
CA VAL A 478 -32.79 12.04 -26.98
C VAL A 478 -34.23 11.78 -26.53
N THR A 479 -34.82 10.70 -26.99
CA THR A 479 -36.16 10.26 -26.54
C THR A 479 -35.99 9.29 -25.37
N CYS A 480 -36.43 9.72 -24.20
CA CYS A 480 -36.44 8.92 -22.99
C CYS A 480 -37.73 8.12 -22.89
N GLN A 481 -37.64 6.85 -22.53
CA GLN A 481 -38.76 5.96 -22.31
C GLN A 481 -39.15 5.92 -20.84
N ALA A 482 -40.40 5.66 -20.53
CA ALA A 482 -40.84 5.34 -19.19
C ALA A 482 -40.08 4.12 -18.65
N VAL A 483 -39.56 4.21 -17.45
CA VAL A 483 -38.80 3.11 -16.85
C VAL A 483 -39.76 2.00 -16.42
N PRO A 484 -39.57 0.75 -16.87
CA PRO A 484 -40.40 -0.38 -16.44
C PRO A 484 -40.42 -0.54 -14.92
N GLU A 485 -41.55 -0.97 -14.36
CA GLU A 485 -41.64 -1.26 -12.93
C GLU A 485 -40.73 -2.42 -12.54
N GLY A 486 -40.16 -2.35 -11.32
CA GLY A 486 -39.25 -3.35 -10.81
C GLY A 486 -37.83 -2.79 -10.52
N ARG A 487 -36.87 -3.69 -10.44
CA ARG A 487 -35.48 -3.36 -10.01
C ARG A 487 -34.81 -2.27 -10.87
N LEU A 488 -35.13 -2.19 -12.18
CA LEU A 488 -34.58 -1.13 -13.03
C LEU A 488 -35.10 0.24 -12.61
N ARG A 489 -36.40 0.33 -12.23
CA ARG A 489 -36.98 1.58 -11.73
C ARG A 489 -36.38 1.99 -10.37
N ASP A 490 -36.15 1.03 -9.47
CA ASP A 490 -35.51 1.30 -8.19
C ASP A 490 -34.08 1.83 -8.39
N LEU A 491 -33.36 1.24 -9.33
CA LEU A 491 -32.02 1.71 -9.72
C LEU A 491 -32.08 3.14 -10.28
N MET A 492 -32.97 3.40 -11.23
CA MET A 492 -33.11 4.72 -11.83
C MET A 492 -33.58 5.77 -10.83
N GLN A 493 -34.38 5.39 -9.83
CA GLN A 493 -34.74 6.27 -8.72
C GLN A 493 -33.54 6.60 -7.86
N THR A 494 -32.69 5.60 -7.52
CA THR A 494 -31.43 5.82 -6.80
C THR A 494 -30.51 6.76 -7.60
N TYR A 495 -30.47 6.60 -8.92
CA TYR A 495 -29.69 7.44 -9.81
C TYR A 495 -30.23 8.87 -9.89
N LYS A 496 -31.55 9.05 -9.90
CA LYS A 496 -32.20 10.36 -9.77
C LYS A 496 -31.89 11.04 -8.45
N ASP A 497 -31.97 10.32 -7.35
CA ASP A 497 -31.64 10.84 -6.01
C ASP A 497 -30.17 11.26 -5.92
N LEU A 498 -29.28 10.54 -6.61
CA LEU A 498 -27.88 10.92 -6.77
C LEU A 498 -27.73 12.25 -7.50
N MET A 499 -28.43 12.44 -8.63
CA MET A 499 -28.42 13.70 -9.39
C MET A 499 -28.94 14.87 -8.54
N VAL A 500 -29.97 14.66 -7.72
CA VAL A 500 -30.49 15.67 -6.79
C VAL A 500 -29.44 16.05 -5.72
N ARG A 501 -28.73 15.06 -5.18
CA ARG A 501 -27.63 15.32 -4.21
C ARG A 501 -26.48 16.15 -4.80
N TRP A 502 -26.22 15.97 -6.09
CA TRP A 502 -25.20 16.74 -6.81
C TRP A 502 -25.71 18.06 -7.37
N GLY A 503 -27.01 18.37 -7.21
CA GLY A 503 -27.67 19.50 -7.87
C GLY A 503 -27.04 20.88 -7.69
N ALA A 504 -26.41 21.17 -6.52
CA ALA A 504 -25.67 22.42 -6.32
C ALA A 504 -24.34 22.46 -7.11
N ARG A 505 -23.73 21.30 -7.35
CA ARG A 505 -22.43 21.16 -8.03
C ARG A 505 -22.59 20.88 -9.52
N LEU A 506 -23.68 20.21 -9.90
CA LEU A 506 -24.05 19.89 -11.27
C LEU A 506 -25.45 20.46 -11.57
N PRO A 507 -25.59 21.78 -11.81
CA PRO A 507 -26.89 22.40 -12.00
C PRO A 507 -27.66 21.77 -13.16
N GLY A 508 -28.91 21.37 -12.93
CA GLY A 508 -29.76 20.74 -13.94
C GLY A 508 -29.27 19.39 -14.44
N ALA A 509 -28.52 18.64 -13.61
CA ALA A 509 -28.00 17.33 -14.00
C ALA A 509 -29.10 16.33 -14.32
N VAL A 510 -28.98 15.67 -15.48
CA VAL A 510 -29.85 14.56 -15.93
C VAL A 510 -28.96 13.38 -16.27
N GLY A 511 -29.23 12.24 -15.63
CA GLY A 511 -28.63 10.96 -15.98
C GLY A 511 -29.40 10.26 -17.09
N ILE A 512 -28.67 9.77 -18.08
CA ILE A 512 -29.23 8.98 -19.20
C ILE A 512 -28.64 7.59 -19.15
N LEU A 513 -29.48 6.59 -19.20
CA LEU A 513 -29.11 5.18 -19.28
C LEU A 513 -29.65 4.60 -20.61
N HIS A 514 -28.74 4.16 -21.47
CA HIS A 514 -29.11 3.48 -22.71
C HIS A 514 -28.68 2.03 -22.66
N VAL A 515 -29.64 1.12 -22.79
CA VAL A 515 -29.43 -0.34 -22.73
C VAL A 515 -29.72 -0.93 -24.09
N GLN A 516 -28.80 -1.69 -24.64
CA GLN A 516 -28.94 -2.39 -25.91
C GLN A 516 -28.26 -3.74 -25.91
N ASP A 517 -28.74 -4.68 -26.72
CA ASP A 517 -28.06 -5.94 -26.96
C ASP A 517 -26.79 -5.71 -27.80
N ASP A 518 -25.66 -6.28 -27.41
CA ASP A 518 -24.42 -6.16 -28.20
C ASP A 518 -24.42 -7.13 -29.38
N GLN A 519 -24.68 -6.59 -30.60
CA GLN A 519 -24.77 -7.37 -31.83
C GLN A 519 -23.42 -7.85 -32.40
N LYS A 520 -22.29 -7.50 -31.81
CA LYS A 520 -20.97 -7.83 -32.38
C LYS A 520 -20.49 -9.26 -32.11
N THR A 521 -21.15 -10.01 -31.25
CA THR A 521 -20.83 -11.41 -30.99
C THR A 521 -21.75 -12.35 -31.78
N GLN A 522 -21.43 -12.60 -33.04
CA GLN A 522 -22.14 -13.60 -33.90
C GLN A 522 -21.92 -15.06 -33.46
N ASN A 523 -21.32 -15.36 -32.33
CA ASN A 523 -21.21 -16.70 -31.80
C ASN A 523 -22.10 -16.87 -30.56
N SER A 524 -23.28 -17.33 -30.86
CA SER A 524 -24.21 -18.09 -30.05
C SER A 524 -23.69 -18.62 -28.72
N ALA A 525 -23.96 -18.00 -27.63
CA ALA A 525 -24.24 -18.53 -26.30
C ALA A 525 -24.07 -17.49 -25.16
N GLN A 526 -23.75 -16.26 -25.45
CA GLN A 526 -23.58 -15.26 -24.42
C GLN A 526 -24.46 -14.05 -24.71
N ASP A 527 -25.58 -13.97 -24.01
CA ASP A 527 -26.36 -12.74 -23.97
C ASP A 527 -25.50 -11.66 -23.31
N LEU A 528 -25.05 -10.71 -24.10
CA LEU A 528 -24.27 -9.57 -23.67
C LEU A 528 -25.08 -8.30 -23.88
N LYS A 529 -25.26 -7.50 -22.83
CA LYS A 529 -25.87 -6.17 -22.92
C LYS A 529 -24.81 -5.10 -22.79
N ARG A 530 -24.87 -4.12 -23.68
CA ARG A 530 -24.13 -2.88 -23.58
C ARG A 530 -25.00 -1.84 -22.92
N ILE A 531 -24.46 -1.17 -21.90
CA ILE A 531 -25.11 -0.13 -21.12
C ILE A 531 -24.28 1.13 -21.22
N ASP A 532 -24.83 2.14 -21.91
CA ASP A 532 -24.19 3.44 -22.03
C ASP A 532 -24.80 4.38 -20.97
N ILE A 533 -23.98 4.82 -20.03
CA ILE A 533 -24.35 5.73 -18.95
C ILE A 533 -23.85 7.11 -19.31
N LYS A 534 -24.72 8.11 -19.26
CA LYS A 534 -24.39 9.50 -19.54
C LYS A 534 -24.99 10.43 -18.52
N ILE A 535 -24.25 11.45 -18.12
CA ILE A 535 -24.74 12.56 -17.31
C ILE A 535 -24.53 13.85 -18.09
N ILE A 536 -25.54 14.71 -18.08
CA ILE A 536 -25.56 16.03 -18.71
C ILE A 536 -25.86 17.04 -17.62
N TRP A 537 -25.14 18.15 -17.59
CA TRP A 537 -25.38 19.26 -16.64
C TRP A 537 -25.01 20.61 -17.24
N TYR A 538 -25.48 21.69 -16.61
CA TYR A 538 -25.08 23.05 -16.96
C TYR A 538 -23.80 23.44 -16.21
N LEU A 539 -22.91 24.16 -16.87
CA LEU A 539 -21.70 24.66 -16.24
C LEU A 539 -22.02 25.85 -15.34
N ALA A 540 -21.61 25.79 -14.08
CA ALA A 540 -21.77 26.87 -13.12
C ALA A 540 -20.77 28.01 -13.40
N ALA A 541 -21.18 29.26 -13.18
CA ALA A 541 -20.29 30.41 -13.20
C ALA A 541 -19.47 30.48 -11.91
N LEU A 542 -18.18 30.78 -12.05
CA LEU A 542 -17.24 30.93 -10.94
C LEU A 542 -16.79 32.37 -10.81
N ASP A 543 -16.47 32.79 -9.58
CA ASP A 543 -15.85 34.08 -9.32
C ASP A 543 -14.33 34.07 -9.53
N ALA A 544 -13.66 35.19 -9.28
CA ALA A 544 -12.21 35.31 -9.41
C ALA A 544 -11.41 34.40 -8.44
N ASN A 545 -12.06 33.89 -7.41
CA ASN A 545 -11.49 32.99 -6.39
C ASN A 545 -11.92 31.53 -6.62
N ASN A 546 -12.48 31.20 -7.78
CA ASN A 546 -12.99 29.87 -8.12
C ASN A 546 -14.16 29.37 -7.24
N GLN A 547 -14.97 30.29 -6.69
CA GLN A 547 -16.16 29.94 -5.92
C GLN A 547 -17.43 30.07 -6.79
N LEU A 548 -18.45 29.24 -6.49
CA LEU A 548 -19.72 29.28 -7.18
C LEU A 548 -20.40 30.64 -7.02
N GLN A 549 -20.79 31.25 -8.14
CA GLN A 549 -21.62 32.45 -8.14
C GLN A 549 -23.09 32.08 -7.98
N TYR A 550 -23.83 32.89 -7.21
CA TYR A 550 -25.26 32.72 -7.03
C TYR A 550 -26.01 33.93 -7.57
N GLU A 551 -27.22 33.70 -8.07
CA GLU A 551 -28.16 34.71 -8.51
C GLU A 551 -29.54 34.46 -7.91
N THR A 552 -30.39 35.49 -7.86
CA THR A 552 -31.78 35.33 -7.40
C THR A 552 -32.62 34.92 -8.58
N GLY A 553 -33.21 33.73 -8.53
CA GLY A 553 -34.10 33.25 -9.58
C GLY A 553 -35.44 34.00 -9.64
N PRO A 554 -36.24 33.71 -10.67
CA PRO A 554 -37.58 34.34 -10.85
C PRO A 554 -38.55 34.04 -9.70
N ASP A 555 -38.29 32.99 -8.95
CA ASP A 555 -39.07 32.58 -7.77
C ASP A 555 -38.57 33.20 -6.45
N GLY A 556 -37.60 34.13 -6.54
CA GLY A 556 -37.00 34.80 -5.39
C GLY A 556 -36.00 33.97 -4.60
N LYS A 557 -35.71 32.73 -5.04
CA LYS A 557 -34.71 31.86 -4.37
C LYS A 557 -33.33 32.05 -4.96
N GLN A 558 -32.32 31.81 -4.13
CA GLN A 558 -30.94 31.78 -4.55
C GLN A 558 -30.71 30.49 -5.38
N GLN A 559 -30.20 30.65 -6.58
CA GLN A 559 -29.80 29.54 -7.45
C GLN A 559 -28.37 29.75 -7.97
N VAL A 560 -27.71 28.66 -8.37
CA VAL A 560 -26.37 28.74 -8.95
C VAL A 560 -26.44 29.46 -10.29
N LYS A 561 -25.63 30.51 -10.45
CA LYS A 561 -25.52 31.24 -11.71
C LYS A 561 -24.85 30.36 -12.75
N LEU A 562 -25.43 30.26 -13.95
CA LEU A 562 -24.90 29.46 -15.03
C LEU A 562 -23.90 30.24 -15.89
N GLN A 563 -22.87 29.55 -16.35
CA GLN A 563 -21.97 30.09 -17.36
C GLN A 563 -22.72 30.10 -18.70
N THR A 564 -22.71 31.24 -19.41
CA THR A 564 -23.40 31.41 -20.68
C THR A 564 -22.43 31.74 -21.80
N VAL A 565 -22.80 31.37 -23.03
CA VAL A 565 -22.06 31.67 -24.25
C VAL A 565 -23.02 32.18 -25.31
N GLU A 566 -22.60 33.19 -26.11
CA GLU A 566 -23.35 33.59 -27.30
C GLU A 566 -23.19 32.53 -28.39
N ARG A 567 -24.30 32.05 -28.89
CA ARG A 567 -24.38 31.09 -30.01
C ARG A 567 -25.16 31.65 -31.17
N GLN A 568 -24.76 31.34 -32.40
CA GLN A 568 -25.50 31.62 -33.59
C GLN A 568 -26.63 30.58 -33.70
N ILE A 569 -27.89 31.04 -33.75
CA ILE A 569 -29.08 30.19 -33.73
C ILE A 569 -29.68 29.94 -35.15
N ASP A 570 -29.32 30.75 -36.13
CA ASP A 570 -29.81 30.58 -37.49
C ASP A 570 -28.76 30.92 -38.56
N ALA A 571 -29.07 30.57 -39.82
CA ALA A 571 -28.20 30.84 -40.96
C ALA A 571 -28.08 32.36 -41.28
N ASN A 572 -28.92 33.21 -40.68
CA ASN A 572 -28.92 34.66 -40.87
C ASN A 572 -28.01 35.40 -39.89
N GLY A 573 -27.29 34.66 -39.03
CA GLY A 573 -26.36 35.24 -38.10
C GLY A 573 -26.95 35.73 -36.77
N ASN A 574 -28.20 35.44 -36.48
CA ASN A 574 -28.81 35.76 -35.19
C ASN A 574 -28.14 34.98 -34.08
N LYS A 575 -27.87 35.65 -32.98
CA LYS A 575 -27.20 35.06 -31.80
C LYS A 575 -28.14 35.01 -30.61
N ALA A 576 -28.08 33.96 -29.83
CA ALA A 576 -28.74 33.86 -28.53
C ALA A 576 -27.71 33.52 -27.44
N VAL A 577 -27.99 33.96 -26.23
CA VAL A 577 -27.24 33.61 -25.04
C VAL A 577 -27.78 32.28 -24.50
N ALA A 578 -26.98 31.26 -24.47
CA ALA A 578 -27.35 29.94 -23.99
C ALA A 578 -26.41 29.45 -22.90
N PRO A 579 -26.90 28.68 -21.92
CA PRO A 579 -26.00 28.08 -20.91
C PRO A 579 -25.05 27.06 -21.53
N VAL A 580 -23.85 27.00 -20.99
CA VAL A 580 -22.84 26.01 -21.40
C VAL A 580 -23.20 24.68 -20.78
N ILE A 581 -23.23 23.65 -21.62
CA ILE A 581 -23.57 22.28 -21.23
C ILE A 581 -22.33 21.43 -21.25
N GLN A 582 -22.18 20.61 -20.23
CA GLN A 582 -21.14 19.59 -20.14
C GLN A 582 -21.73 18.19 -20.05
N THR A 583 -20.93 17.21 -20.37
CA THR A 583 -21.33 15.80 -20.38
C THR A 583 -20.18 14.90 -19.99
N SER A 584 -20.50 13.86 -19.25
CA SER A 584 -19.61 12.76 -18.95
C SER A 584 -20.35 11.43 -19.14
N GLY A 585 -19.64 10.37 -19.46
CA GLY A 585 -20.29 9.08 -19.66
C GLY A 585 -19.35 7.89 -19.57
N LYS A 586 -19.95 6.71 -19.39
CA LYS A 586 -19.25 5.43 -19.28
C LYS A 586 -20.03 4.33 -19.99
N ILE A 587 -19.31 3.37 -20.57
CA ILE A 587 -19.89 2.17 -21.18
C ILE A 587 -19.63 0.99 -20.26
N VAL A 588 -20.65 0.21 -19.96
CA VAL A 588 -20.56 -1.01 -19.15
C VAL A 588 -21.13 -2.17 -19.95
N PHE A 589 -20.50 -3.34 -19.87
CA PHE A 589 -21.03 -4.56 -20.46
C PHE A 589 -21.46 -5.51 -19.34
N VAL A 590 -22.68 -6.05 -19.47
CA VAL A 590 -23.24 -7.02 -18.53
C VAL A 590 -23.49 -8.33 -19.27
N ASN A 591 -22.97 -9.42 -18.73
CA ASN A 591 -23.08 -10.75 -19.31
C ASN A 591 -23.94 -11.65 -18.41
N ARG A 592 -24.79 -12.49 -19.00
CA ARG A 592 -25.62 -13.47 -18.28
C ARG A 592 -24.80 -14.49 -17.46
N LEU A 593 -23.58 -14.79 -17.88
CA LEU A 593 -22.68 -15.71 -17.15
C LEU A 593 -22.17 -15.18 -15.80
N SER A 594 -22.25 -13.88 -15.55
CA SER A 594 -21.85 -13.30 -14.26
C SER A 594 -22.82 -13.63 -13.10
N GLU A 595 -24.02 -14.12 -13.40
CA GLU A 595 -25.01 -14.51 -12.39
C GLU A 595 -24.79 -15.93 -11.82
N TYR A 596 -24.02 -16.78 -12.50
CA TYR A 596 -23.84 -18.19 -12.10
C TYR A 596 -22.82 -18.42 -10.98
N HIS A 597 -22.10 -17.41 -10.52
CA HIS A 597 -21.11 -17.54 -9.45
C HIS A 597 -21.55 -16.98 -8.08
N GLY A 598 -22.81 -16.64 -7.93
CA GLY A 598 -23.37 -16.13 -6.66
C GLY A 598 -24.39 -17.05 -5.98
N GLY A 599 -24.55 -18.27 -6.41
CA GLY A 599 -25.53 -19.24 -5.88
C GLY A 599 -24.90 -20.59 -5.62
N GLY A 600 -24.24 -20.73 -4.49
CA GLY A 600 -23.83 -22.00 -3.92
C GLY A 600 -23.92 -21.87 -2.41
N GLU A 601 -24.87 -22.59 -1.79
CA GLU A 601 -25.14 -22.71 -0.37
C GLU A 601 -23.89 -22.92 0.50
#